data_aff703cd98b21a4cf75c495df5ca5a71
#
_entry.id   aff703cd98b21a4cf75c495df5ca5a71
#
_cell.length_a   1.000
_cell.length_b   1.000
_cell.length_c   1.000
_cell.angle_alpha   90.00
_cell.angle_beta   90.00
_cell.angle_gamma   90.00
#
_symmetry.space_group_name_H-M   'P 1'
#
loop_
_entity.id
_entity.type
_entity.pdbx_description
1 polymer ?
#
loop_
_entity_poly.entity_id
_entity_poly.type
_entity_poly.pdbx_seq_one_letter_code
_entity_poly.pdbx_strand_id
1 'polypeptide(L)'
;MAGMGLDAIFISPHKFIGGPGTPGVLVARRDLFRNRVPSVPGGGTVAYVNPADHVYLGDVEHREEGGTPAIVESIRAGLVFQLKEAVGGAAIRAREESFTRRAIERWRRHPNLEILGNPDLDRLSIVSFVVRHEGRYLHHNFVVALLNDLFGIQSRGGCSCAGPYGHRLLGIDIERSHEFEREIARRCEGTKPG
;
A
#
# COMPACT_ATOMS: atom_id res chain seq x y z
N MET A 1 -5.07 6.74 18.00
CA MET A 1 -6.15 7.30 17.17
C MET A 1 -6.66 8.63 17.75
N ALA A 2 -7.12 8.67 18.99
CA ALA A 2 -7.72 9.87 19.56
C ALA A 2 -6.79 11.12 19.51
N GLY A 3 -5.51 10.99 19.77
CA GLY A 3 -4.56 12.12 19.72
C GLY A 3 -4.19 12.63 18.33
N MET A 4 -4.59 11.92 17.27
CA MET A 4 -4.33 12.28 15.86
C MET A 4 -5.60 12.64 15.10
N GLY A 5 -6.78 12.65 15.74
CA GLY A 5 -8.05 12.91 15.08
C GLY A 5 -8.46 11.87 14.03
N LEU A 6 -7.95 10.64 14.12
CA LEU A 6 -8.27 9.58 13.17
C LEU A 6 -9.50 8.79 13.64
N ASP A 7 -10.45 8.61 12.75
CA ASP A 7 -11.67 7.84 12.98
C ASP A 7 -11.50 6.35 12.65
N ALA A 8 -10.68 6.02 11.65
CA ALA A 8 -10.39 4.65 11.24
C ALA A 8 -8.98 4.52 10.66
N ILE A 9 -8.40 3.32 10.78
CA ILE A 9 -7.11 2.94 10.19
C ILE A 9 -7.28 1.59 9.50
N PHE A 10 -6.92 1.52 8.23
CA PHE A 10 -6.87 0.29 7.45
C PHE A 10 -5.42 -0.18 7.37
N ILE A 11 -5.13 -1.37 7.85
CA ILE A 11 -3.78 -1.89 7.95
C ILE A 11 -3.63 -3.11 7.06
N SER A 12 -2.51 -3.19 6.34
CA SER A 12 -2.15 -4.32 5.48
C SER A 12 -0.96 -5.09 6.06
N PRO A 13 -1.17 -5.98 7.04
CA PRO A 13 -0.07 -6.69 7.70
C PRO A 13 0.72 -7.58 6.74
N HIS A 14 0.13 -7.97 5.60
CA HIS A 14 0.82 -8.73 4.55
C HIS A 14 2.04 -7.99 3.95
N LYS A 15 2.16 -6.67 4.18
CA LYS A 15 3.32 -5.86 3.78
C LYS A 15 4.41 -5.81 4.86
N PHE A 16 4.18 -6.34 6.04
CA PHE A 16 5.15 -6.41 7.12
C PHE A 16 6.02 -7.66 6.99
N ILE A 17 7.19 -7.65 7.65
CA ILE A 17 8.08 -8.82 7.68
C ILE A 17 7.34 -10.01 8.30
N GLY A 18 7.29 -11.13 7.60
CA GLY A 18 6.55 -12.33 8.01
C GLY A 18 5.05 -12.30 7.70
N GLY A 19 4.55 -11.22 7.10
CA GLY A 19 3.13 -10.99 6.88
C GLY A 19 2.46 -11.55 5.62
N PRO A 20 3.14 -12.06 4.58
CA PRO A 20 2.45 -12.58 3.41
C PRO A 20 1.35 -13.59 3.76
N GLY A 21 0.18 -13.43 3.15
CA GLY A 21 -1.00 -14.26 3.41
C GLY A 21 -1.83 -13.84 4.62
N THR A 22 -1.49 -12.77 5.34
CA THR A 22 -2.32 -12.27 6.44
C THR A 22 -3.52 -11.47 5.93
N PRO A 23 -4.67 -11.47 6.66
CA PRO A 23 -5.81 -10.63 6.34
C PRO A 23 -5.48 -9.15 6.60
N GLY A 24 -6.31 -8.25 6.03
CA GLY A 24 -6.34 -6.85 6.40
C GLY A 24 -6.89 -6.68 7.82
N VAL A 25 -6.50 -5.58 8.48
CA VAL A 25 -7.01 -5.21 9.80
C VAL A 25 -7.64 -3.82 9.73
N LEU A 26 -8.86 -3.71 10.22
CA LEU A 26 -9.55 -2.44 10.42
C LEU A 26 -9.57 -2.11 11.91
N VAL A 27 -9.05 -0.95 12.27
CA VAL A 27 -9.20 -0.36 13.60
C VAL A 27 -10.01 0.90 13.44
N ALA A 28 -11.19 0.95 14.04
CA ALA A 28 -12.09 2.08 13.90
C ALA A 28 -12.82 2.41 15.21
N ARG A 29 -13.33 3.63 15.30
CA ARG A 29 -14.17 4.03 16.42
C ARG A 29 -15.49 3.25 16.37
N ARG A 30 -15.89 2.68 17.49
CA ARG A 30 -17.10 1.86 17.60
C ARG A 30 -18.39 2.64 17.26
N ASP A 31 -18.44 3.93 17.54
CA ASP A 31 -19.60 4.80 17.28
C ASP A 31 -19.86 5.06 15.78
N LEU A 32 -18.95 4.65 14.89
CA LEU A 32 -19.16 4.67 13.44
C LEU A 32 -20.06 3.52 12.96
N PHE A 33 -20.11 2.42 13.69
CA PHE A 33 -20.87 1.22 13.32
C PHE A 33 -22.31 1.30 13.85
N ARG A 34 -23.12 2.11 13.22
CA ARG A 34 -24.53 2.35 13.63
C ARG A 34 -25.53 1.44 12.92
N ASN A 35 -25.10 0.77 11.85
CA ASN A 35 -25.95 -0.14 11.09
C ASN A 35 -26.30 -1.37 11.92
N ARG A 36 -27.57 -1.77 11.85
CA ARG A 36 -28.03 -3.02 12.49
C ARG A 36 -27.77 -4.24 11.61
N VAL A 37 -27.67 -4.02 10.30
CA VAL A 37 -27.37 -5.02 9.29
C VAL A 37 -25.88 -4.91 8.95
N PRO A 38 -25.13 -6.02 8.96
CA PRO A 38 -23.72 -5.98 8.58
C PRO A 38 -23.54 -5.59 7.10
N SER A 39 -22.37 -5.03 6.77
CA SER A 39 -22.04 -4.66 5.40
C SER A 39 -21.99 -5.88 4.47
N VAL A 40 -21.54 -7.03 5.01
CA VAL A 40 -21.52 -8.33 4.31
C VAL A 40 -22.14 -9.38 5.21
N PRO A 41 -23.43 -9.71 5.01
CA PRO A 41 -24.09 -10.76 5.78
C PRO A 41 -23.48 -12.13 5.48
N GLY A 42 -23.42 -12.99 6.51
CA GLY A 42 -22.89 -14.35 6.34
C GLY A 42 -23.02 -15.19 7.62
N GLY A 43 -22.52 -16.41 7.57
CA GLY A 43 -22.45 -17.28 8.74
C GLY A 43 -21.67 -16.61 9.88
N GLY A 44 -22.12 -16.79 11.10
CA GLY A 44 -21.51 -16.18 12.29
C GLY A 44 -21.96 -14.75 12.59
N THR A 45 -22.70 -14.09 11.70
CA THR A 45 -23.18 -12.70 11.92
C THR A 45 -24.54 -12.60 12.59
N VAL A 46 -25.25 -13.72 12.70
CA VAL A 46 -26.63 -13.83 13.22
C VAL A 46 -26.67 -14.49 14.57
N ALA A 47 -27.55 -14.02 15.44
CA ALA A 47 -27.91 -14.66 16.70
C ALA A 47 -28.96 -15.75 16.50
N TYR A 48 -29.86 -15.57 15.53
CA TYR A 48 -30.95 -16.48 15.21
C TYR A 48 -31.44 -16.34 13.78
N VAL A 49 -31.82 -17.44 13.16
CA VAL A 49 -32.40 -17.49 11.81
C VAL A 49 -33.58 -18.47 11.81
N ASN A 50 -34.66 -18.12 11.14
CA ASN A 50 -35.78 -19.02 10.81
C ASN A 50 -36.19 -18.78 9.34
N PRO A 51 -37.14 -19.56 8.79
CA PRO A 51 -37.56 -19.43 7.40
C PRO A 51 -38.15 -18.07 6.98
N ALA A 52 -38.60 -17.27 7.96
CA ALA A 52 -39.27 -16.01 7.71
C ALA A 52 -38.41 -14.79 8.11
N ASP A 53 -37.48 -14.94 9.06
CA ASP A 53 -36.78 -13.81 9.68
C ASP A 53 -35.40 -14.21 10.23
N HIS A 54 -34.60 -13.22 10.60
CA HIS A 54 -33.29 -13.38 11.22
C HIS A 54 -32.97 -12.20 12.14
N VAL A 55 -32.13 -12.46 13.13
CA VAL A 55 -31.64 -11.46 14.10
C VAL A 55 -30.13 -11.45 14.07
N TYR A 56 -29.54 -10.30 13.76
CA TYR A 56 -28.09 -10.11 13.76
C TYR A 56 -27.53 -9.98 15.18
N LEU A 57 -26.24 -10.33 15.33
CA LEU A 57 -25.52 -10.14 16.60
C LEU A 57 -25.49 -8.67 17.02
N GLY A 58 -25.56 -8.44 18.33
CA GLY A 58 -25.38 -7.11 18.91
C GLY A 58 -23.92 -6.66 18.95
N ASP A 59 -22.98 -7.62 19.05
CA ASP A 59 -21.56 -7.34 19.00
C ASP A 59 -21.12 -6.94 17.59
N VAL A 60 -20.48 -5.78 17.48
CA VAL A 60 -20.15 -5.14 16.21
C VAL A 60 -19.06 -5.92 15.49
N GLU A 61 -18.02 -6.32 16.21
CA GLU A 61 -16.86 -6.99 15.62
C GLU A 61 -17.29 -8.30 14.95
N HIS A 62 -18.00 -9.16 15.67
CA HIS A 62 -18.48 -10.42 15.12
C HIS A 62 -19.56 -10.24 14.06
N ARG A 63 -20.41 -9.23 14.19
CA ARG A 63 -21.44 -8.96 13.19
C ARG A 63 -20.87 -8.53 11.86
N GLU A 64 -19.76 -7.76 11.84
CA GLU A 64 -19.14 -7.27 10.61
C GLU A 64 -18.15 -8.29 10.00
N GLU A 65 -17.89 -9.42 10.66
CA GLU A 65 -17.04 -10.51 10.18
C GLU A 65 -17.87 -11.70 9.68
N GLY A 66 -18.44 -11.58 8.47
CA GLY A 66 -19.26 -12.65 7.87
C GLY A 66 -18.43 -13.79 7.30
N GLY A 67 -18.83 -15.04 7.64
CA GLY A 67 -18.17 -16.27 7.21
C GLY A 67 -17.09 -16.75 8.17
N THR A 68 -16.48 -17.89 7.87
CA THR A 68 -15.35 -18.41 8.66
C THR A 68 -14.13 -17.49 8.48
N PRO A 69 -13.57 -16.91 9.55
CA PRO A 69 -12.41 -16.04 9.43
C PRO A 69 -11.17 -16.84 9.04
N ALA A 70 -10.17 -16.15 8.48
CA ALA A 70 -8.85 -16.71 8.18
C ALA A 70 -8.07 -16.91 9.50
N ILE A 71 -8.35 -17.99 10.23
CA ILE A 71 -7.92 -18.19 11.62
C ILE A 71 -6.40 -18.22 11.74
N VAL A 72 -5.72 -19.07 10.97
CA VAL A 72 -4.26 -19.22 11.00
C VAL A 72 -3.57 -17.94 10.54
N GLU A 73 -4.09 -17.32 9.50
CA GLU A 73 -3.57 -16.08 8.94
C GLU A 73 -3.77 -14.90 9.90
N SER A 74 -4.83 -14.91 10.69
CA SER A 74 -5.07 -13.91 11.75
C SER A 74 -4.08 -14.07 12.91
N ILE A 75 -3.78 -15.32 13.31
CA ILE A 75 -2.71 -15.61 14.29
C ILE A 75 -1.37 -15.11 13.75
N ARG A 76 -1.07 -15.38 12.49
CA ARG A 76 0.14 -14.86 11.83
C ARG A 76 0.19 -13.33 11.85
N ALA A 77 -0.93 -12.66 11.57
CA ALA A 77 -0.99 -11.20 11.68
C ALA A 77 -0.62 -10.71 13.09
N GLY A 78 -1.14 -11.35 14.12
CA GLY A 78 -0.76 -11.06 15.51
C GLY A 78 0.74 -11.20 15.77
N LEU A 79 1.35 -12.30 15.32
CA LEU A 79 2.81 -12.52 15.43
C LEU A 79 3.62 -11.47 14.67
N VAL A 80 3.15 -11.01 13.53
CA VAL A 80 3.80 -9.94 12.76
C VAL A 80 3.81 -8.61 13.53
N PHE A 81 2.72 -8.26 14.20
CA PHE A 81 2.67 -7.08 15.06
C PHE A 81 3.60 -7.23 16.27
N GLN A 82 3.64 -8.41 16.90
CA GLN A 82 4.57 -8.69 18.01
C GLN A 82 6.03 -8.56 17.57
N LEU A 83 6.39 -9.08 16.40
CA LEU A 83 7.74 -8.93 15.85
C LEU A 83 8.10 -7.46 15.62
N LYS A 84 7.18 -6.69 15.03
CA LYS A 84 7.39 -5.26 14.81
C LYS A 84 7.56 -4.50 16.12
N GLU A 85 6.80 -4.82 17.13
CA GLU A 85 6.89 -4.22 18.47
C GLU A 85 8.22 -4.58 19.13
N ALA A 86 8.65 -5.84 19.05
CA ALA A 86 9.92 -6.30 19.61
C ALA A 86 11.14 -5.61 18.98
N VAL A 87 11.10 -5.30 17.71
CA VAL A 87 12.15 -4.51 17.02
C VAL A 87 12.08 -3.04 17.42
N GLY A 88 10.89 -2.53 17.61
CA GLY A 88 10.60 -1.15 17.99
C GLY A 88 10.52 -0.18 16.82
N GLY A 89 9.40 0.55 16.74
CA GLY A 89 9.14 1.50 15.65
C GLY A 89 10.19 2.60 15.54
N ALA A 90 10.73 3.09 16.66
CA ALA A 90 11.77 4.11 16.67
C ALA A 90 13.10 3.60 16.07
N ALA A 91 13.49 2.36 16.36
CA ALA A 91 14.69 1.74 15.80
C ALA A 91 14.55 1.54 14.28
N ILE A 92 13.39 1.05 13.82
CA ILE A 92 13.09 0.91 12.41
C ILE A 92 13.19 2.27 11.70
N ARG A 93 12.52 3.29 12.23
CA ARG A 93 12.50 4.64 11.67
C ARG A 93 13.92 5.22 11.56
N ALA A 94 14.69 5.19 12.61
CA ALA A 94 16.06 5.72 12.61
C ALA A 94 16.93 5.03 11.53
N ARG A 95 16.78 3.73 11.35
CA ARG A 95 17.52 2.97 10.34
C ARG A 95 17.12 3.34 8.94
N GLU A 96 15.83 3.40 8.68
CA GLU A 96 15.25 3.76 7.38
C GLU A 96 15.61 5.18 6.97
N GLU A 97 15.50 6.15 7.90
CA GLU A 97 15.87 7.54 7.66
C GLU A 97 17.37 7.67 7.31
N SER A 98 18.24 6.94 7.99
CA SER A 98 19.67 6.93 7.70
C SER A 98 19.96 6.46 6.28
N PHE A 99 19.33 5.36 5.85
CA PHE A 99 19.50 4.83 4.49
C PHE A 99 18.92 5.76 3.42
N THR A 100 17.71 6.26 3.64
CA THR A 100 17.01 7.15 2.72
C THR A 100 17.78 8.44 2.50
N ARG A 101 18.27 9.06 3.57
CA ARG A 101 19.11 10.27 3.49
C ARG A 101 20.36 10.03 2.66
N ARG A 102 21.10 8.95 2.92
CA ARG A 102 22.31 8.59 2.16
C ARG A 102 22.02 8.35 0.69
N ALA A 103 20.89 7.67 0.37
CA ALA A 103 20.47 7.44 -1.00
C ALA A 103 20.15 8.77 -1.70
N ILE A 104 19.32 9.61 -1.10
CA ILE A 104 18.94 10.92 -1.66
C ILE A 104 20.16 11.81 -1.89
N GLU A 105 21.06 11.95 -0.88
CA GLU A 105 22.27 12.75 -0.99
C GLU A 105 23.16 12.31 -2.15
N ARG A 106 23.26 11.00 -2.39
CA ARG A 106 24.06 10.47 -3.49
C ARG A 106 23.36 10.62 -4.84
N TRP A 107 22.07 10.27 -4.90
CA TRP A 107 21.33 10.24 -6.16
C TRP A 107 21.04 11.62 -6.72
N ARG A 108 20.78 12.64 -5.90
CA ARG A 108 20.57 14.03 -6.36
C ARG A 108 21.78 14.63 -7.07
N ARG A 109 22.96 14.05 -6.88
CA ARG A 109 24.20 14.49 -7.55
C ARG A 109 24.44 13.78 -8.88
N HIS A 110 23.65 12.74 -9.18
CA HIS A 110 23.86 11.95 -10.39
C HIS A 110 23.12 12.62 -11.58
N PRO A 111 23.80 12.93 -12.70
CA PRO A 111 23.21 13.70 -13.79
C PRO A 111 22.03 12.99 -14.48
N ASN A 112 22.01 11.67 -14.43
CA ASN A 112 21.00 10.86 -15.11
C ASN A 112 19.88 10.35 -14.17
N LEU A 113 19.92 10.70 -12.88
CA LEU A 113 18.88 10.34 -11.92
C LEU A 113 18.10 11.58 -11.52
N GLU A 114 16.79 11.51 -11.68
CA GLU A 114 15.86 12.54 -11.23
C GLU A 114 14.97 11.96 -10.14
N ILE A 115 15.11 12.48 -8.90
CA ILE A 115 14.26 12.09 -7.79
C ILE A 115 12.94 12.84 -7.92
N LEU A 116 11.84 12.09 -7.91
CA LEU A 116 10.49 12.65 -8.02
C LEU A 116 9.99 13.15 -6.67
N GLY A 117 9.27 14.28 -6.71
CA GLY A 117 8.74 14.94 -5.53
C GLY A 117 9.81 15.80 -4.81
N ASN A 118 9.47 16.27 -3.61
CA ASN A 118 10.38 17.09 -2.82
C ASN A 118 11.28 16.19 -1.93
N PRO A 119 12.59 16.07 -2.20
CA PRO A 119 13.49 15.21 -1.44
C PRO A 119 13.80 15.72 -0.01
N ASP A 120 13.48 16.96 0.30
CA ASP A 120 13.82 17.62 1.57
C ASP A 120 12.71 17.48 2.63
N LEU A 121 11.55 16.93 2.26
CA LEU A 121 10.46 16.67 3.20
C LEU A 121 10.71 15.38 4.01
N ASP A 122 10.18 15.36 5.23
CA ASP A 122 10.05 14.12 6.01
C ASP A 122 9.24 13.09 5.23
N ARG A 123 9.77 11.88 5.10
CA ARG A 123 9.20 10.82 4.26
C ARG A 123 9.42 9.43 4.84
N LEU A 124 8.62 8.51 4.38
CA LEU A 124 8.91 7.09 4.54
C LEU A 124 10.14 6.69 3.69
N SER A 125 10.68 5.52 3.91
CA SER A 125 11.83 4.95 3.18
C SER A 125 11.49 4.57 1.72
N ILE A 126 10.72 5.40 1.05
CA ILE A 126 10.30 5.23 -0.34
C ILE A 126 10.84 6.39 -1.16
N VAL A 127 11.65 6.09 -2.17
CA VAL A 127 12.18 7.09 -3.10
C VAL A 127 11.76 6.72 -4.52
N SER A 128 10.97 7.59 -5.14
CA SER A 128 10.58 7.47 -6.54
C SER A 128 11.56 8.24 -7.39
N PHE A 129 11.99 7.65 -8.50
CA PHE A 129 12.95 8.28 -9.40
C PHE A 129 12.74 7.83 -10.85
N VAL A 130 13.24 8.60 -11.78
CA VAL A 130 13.35 8.25 -13.19
C VAL A 130 14.80 8.31 -13.64
N VAL A 131 15.14 7.53 -14.64
CA VAL A 131 16.50 7.46 -15.21
C VAL A 131 16.49 8.09 -16.60
N ARG A 132 17.40 9.04 -16.84
CA ARG A 132 17.58 9.67 -18.14
C ARG A 132 18.75 9.04 -18.89
N HIS A 133 18.58 8.90 -20.20
CA HIS A 133 19.64 8.50 -21.12
C HIS A 133 19.43 9.22 -22.45
N GLU A 134 20.44 9.94 -22.93
CA GLU A 134 20.40 10.69 -24.20
C GLU A 134 19.15 11.60 -24.35
N GLY A 135 18.78 12.31 -23.29
CA GLY A 135 17.64 13.22 -23.28
C GLY A 135 16.25 12.57 -23.16
N ARG A 136 16.19 11.24 -23.03
CA ARG A 136 14.94 10.48 -22.85
C ARG A 136 14.91 9.77 -21.51
N TYR A 137 13.72 9.43 -21.05
CA TYR A 137 13.56 8.54 -19.90
C TYR A 137 13.66 7.07 -20.32
N LEU A 138 14.40 6.29 -19.55
CA LEU A 138 14.38 4.83 -19.69
C LEU A 138 13.04 4.30 -19.18
N HIS A 139 12.52 3.30 -19.88
CA HIS A 139 11.27 2.64 -19.46
C HIS A 139 11.44 1.96 -18.09
N HIS A 140 10.52 2.18 -17.18
CA HIS A 140 10.61 1.69 -15.80
C HIS A 140 10.81 0.16 -15.70
N ASN A 141 10.13 -0.63 -16.53
CA ASN A 141 10.31 -2.09 -16.52
C ASN A 141 11.73 -2.50 -16.96
N PHE A 142 12.33 -1.77 -17.88
CA PHE A 142 13.72 -1.99 -18.29
C PHE A 142 14.68 -1.72 -17.14
N VAL A 143 14.50 -0.60 -16.44
CA VAL A 143 15.32 -0.26 -15.25
C VAL A 143 15.16 -1.31 -14.16
N VAL A 144 13.94 -1.73 -13.88
CA VAL A 144 13.65 -2.77 -12.87
C VAL A 144 14.31 -4.09 -13.23
N ALA A 145 14.22 -4.53 -14.50
CA ALA A 145 14.85 -5.76 -14.95
C ALA A 145 16.38 -5.70 -14.81
N LEU A 146 17.02 -4.61 -15.25
CA LEU A 146 18.47 -4.43 -15.11
C LEU A 146 18.92 -4.47 -13.64
N LEU A 147 18.20 -3.77 -12.75
CA LEU A 147 18.52 -3.75 -11.32
C LEU A 147 18.42 -5.15 -10.71
N ASN A 148 17.38 -5.90 -11.07
CA ASN A 148 17.19 -7.25 -10.58
C ASN A 148 18.24 -8.22 -11.13
N ASP A 149 18.43 -8.25 -12.45
CA ASP A 149 19.21 -9.28 -13.12
C ASP A 149 20.72 -9.09 -12.96
N LEU A 150 21.19 -7.83 -12.94
CA LEU A 150 22.62 -7.54 -12.84
C LEU A 150 23.10 -7.28 -11.42
N PHE A 151 22.21 -6.80 -10.53
CA PHE A 151 22.61 -6.34 -9.21
C PHE A 151 21.84 -6.99 -8.06
N GLY A 152 20.83 -7.81 -8.34
CA GLY A 152 19.96 -8.44 -7.32
C GLY A 152 19.14 -7.42 -6.53
N ILE A 153 18.92 -6.23 -7.08
CA ILE A 153 18.16 -5.15 -6.44
C ILE A 153 16.71 -5.23 -6.90
N GLN A 154 15.82 -5.59 -5.99
CA GLN A 154 14.39 -5.55 -6.24
C GLN A 154 13.87 -4.12 -6.14
N SER A 155 13.27 -3.66 -7.21
CA SER A 155 12.60 -2.36 -7.29
C SER A 155 11.22 -2.52 -7.88
N ARG A 156 10.37 -1.49 -7.76
CA ARG A 156 9.02 -1.51 -8.30
C ARG A 156 8.91 -0.48 -9.41
N GLY A 157 8.50 -0.92 -10.60
CA GLY A 157 8.26 -0.06 -11.75
C GLY A 157 6.78 0.27 -11.90
N GLY A 158 6.49 1.45 -12.42
CA GLY A 158 5.15 1.90 -12.72
C GLY A 158 4.38 2.51 -11.55
N CYS A 159 3.13 2.87 -11.81
CA CYS A 159 2.21 3.44 -10.82
C CYS A 159 1.89 2.45 -9.70
N SER A 160 2.45 2.68 -8.53
CA SER A 160 2.34 1.79 -7.37
C SER A 160 1.14 2.13 -6.48
N CYS A 161 -0.09 1.78 -6.90
CA CYS A 161 -1.33 2.00 -6.13
C CYS A 161 -1.61 3.49 -5.77
N ALA A 162 -0.98 4.44 -6.46
CA ALA A 162 -1.09 5.88 -6.26
C ALA A 162 -1.18 6.62 -7.60
N GLY A 163 -2.01 6.13 -8.52
CA GLY A 163 -2.14 6.62 -9.89
C GLY A 163 -2.21 8.14 -10.01
N PRO A 164 -3.14 8.83 -9.34
CA PRO A 164 -3.24 10.29 -9.42
C PRO A 164 -1.98 11.02 -8.93
N TYR A 165 -1.34 10.49 -7.88
CA TYR A 165 -0.09 11.05 -7.36
C TYR A 165 1.08 10.78 -8.33
N GLY A 166 1.16 9.57 -8.90
CA GLY A 166 2.15 9.23 -9.93
C GLY A 166 2.07 10.15 -11.14
N HIS A 167 0.85 10.42 -11.66
CA HIS A 167 0.64 11.37 -12.75
C HIS A 167 1.14 12.77 -12.39
N ARG A 168 0.85 13.25 -11.18
CA ARG A 168 1.35 14.55 -10.69
C ARG A 168 2.87 14.59 -10.64
N LEU A 169 3.52 13.55 -10.11
CA LEU A 169 4.99 13.48 -10.02
C LEU A 169 5.66 13.46 -11.39
N LEU A 170 5.04 12.79 -12.36
CA LEU A 170 5.55 12.68 -13.73
C LEU A 170 5.13 13.84 -14.64
N GLY A 171 4.34 14.81 -14.14
CA GLY A 171 3.83 15.92 -14.92
C GLY A 171 2.86 15.50 -16.03
N ILE A 172 2.14 14.39 -15.84
CA ILE A 172 1.17 13.87 -16.80
C ILE A 172 -0.16 14.59 -16.58
N ASP A 173 -0.57 15.38 -17.54
CA ASP A 173 -1.88 16.03 -17.57
C ASP A 173 -3.00 15.06 -17.99
N ILE A 174 -4.23 15.54 -17.96
CA ILE A 174 -5.40 14.72 -18.29
C ILE A 174 -5.45 14.31 -19.77
N GLU A 175 -4.99 15.14 -20.67
CA GLU A 175 -4.99 14.85 -22.09
C GLU A 175 -4.01 13.71 -22.39
N ARG A 176 -2.80 13.82 -21.85
CA ARG A 176 -1.79 12.77 -21.94
C ARG A 176 -2.22 11.48 -21.26
N SER A 177 -2.92 11.58 -20.15
CA SER A 177 -3.51 10.42 -19.46
C SER A 177 -4.49 9.67 -20.34
N HIS A 178 -5.36 10.38 -21.07
CA HIS A 178 -6.28 9.76 -22.02
C HIS A 178 -5.59 9.12 -23.24
N GLU A 179 -4.41 9.60 -23.64
CA GLU A 179 -3.61 8.91 -24.65
C GLU A 179 -3.12 7.56 -24.14
N PHE A 180 -2.56 7.51 -22.93
CA PHE A 180 -2.17 6.25 -22.29
C PHE A 180 -3.33 5.29 -22.15
N GLU A 181 -4.50 5.76 -21.71
CA GLU A 181 -5.72 4.96 -21.58
C GLU A 181 -6.11 4.30 -22.92
N ARG A 182 -6.12 5.08 -24.00
CA ARG A 182 -6.44 4.54 -25.34
C ARG A 182 -5.45 3.47 -25.79
N GLU A 183 -4.15 3.67 -25.55
CA GLU A 183 -3.13 2.70 -25.95
C GLU A 183 -3.18 1.44 -25.07
N ILE A 184 -3.42 1.57 -23.78
CA ILE A 184 -3.61 0.43 -22.86
C ILE A 184 -4.86 -0.37 -23.26
N ALA A 185 -5.96 0.30 -23.60
CA ALA A 185 -7.18 -0.35 -24.06
C ALA A 185 -6.97 -1.16 -25.37
N ARG A 186 -5.98 -0.78 -26.18
CA ARG A 186 -5.53 -1.55 -27.35
C ARG A 186 -4.57 -2.70 -27.00
N ARG A 187 -4.41 -3.02 -25.73
CA ARG A 187 -3.48 -4.03 -25.17
C ARG A 187 -2.00 -3.71 -25.32
N CYS A 188 -1.66 -2.43 -25.44
CA CYS A 188 -0.28 -1.94 -25.42
C CYS A 188 0.16 -1.66 -23.98
N GLU A 189 0.25 -2.69 -23.16
CA GLU A 189 0.56 -2.53 -21.72
C GLU A 189 1.93 -1.88 -21.42
N GLY A 190 2.87 -1.99 -22.36
CA GLY A 190 4.16 -1.33 -22.27
C GLY A 190 4.10 0.21 -22.27
N THR A 191 2.96 0.80 -22.58
CA THR A 191 2.76 2.27 -22.57
C THR A 191 2.35 2.83 -21.22
N LYS A 192 2.11 1.96 -20.21
CA LYS A 192 1.76 2.44 -18.86
C LYS A 192 2.83 3.37 -18.33
N PRO A 193 2.45 4.55 -17.80
CA PRO A 193 3.42 5.46 -17.20
C PRO A 193 4.00 4.85 -15.91
N GLY A 194 5.26 5.16 -15.63
CA GLY A 194 5.94 4.66 -14.45
C GLY A 194 7.18 5.43 -14.08
#